data_46ca2da29465fc2008d2aaf94978db57
#
_entry.id   46ca2da29465fc2008d2aaf94978db57
#
_cell.length_a   1.000
_cell.length_b   1.000
_cell.length_c   1.000
_cell.angle_alpha   90.00
_cell.angle_beta   90.00
_cell.angle_gamma   90.00
#
_symmetry.space_group_name_H-M   'P 1'
#
loop_
_entity.id
_entity.type
_entity.pdbx_description
1 polymer ?
#
loop_
_entity_poly.entity_id
_entity_poly.type
_entity_poly.pdbx_seq_one_letter_code
_entity_poly.pdbx_strand_id
1 'polypeptide(L)'
;MKIIHLSDFHLDGETLYLEHKRLLNALITDIDKYYEEDCILVFSGDFLNVGGKNIHSQNNPFVIFKENVLDCIYTSYPLLKDRTFFVAGNHDINRDSINTSDKLAKKQLLKEYEQRDNIYDDFQKYLPGFKEYNTFVSDFYRDFKEEKNITFLESNFIIKTKDGNKIGITSLNSSFLCYDSDDLGNILLLDKQLRNSIEFIDECDVKIAVLHHPIDFFHETEKEKIQKILEKEYDLVFVGHTHKVKQEFKQTLNGICFFSNGKSLNGEESEITDYINGYTIIDYIPNQTLKVHLRNYSNICNKFVPNNEYGNDEGIYEVSINKNIDNEKEKTLEISDDFKIFLK
;
A
#
# COMPACT_ATOMS: atom_id res chain seq x y z
N MET A 1 2.48 6.81 -16.46
CA MET A 1 1.30 6.63 -15.56
C MET A 1 1.63 7.20 -14.20
N LYS A 2 0.66 7.82 -13.54
CA LYS A 2 0.84 8.36 -12.19
C LYS A 2 0.11 7.53 -11.16
N ILE A 3 0.75 7.30 -10.01
CA ILE A 3 0.17 6.56 -8.89
C ILE A 3 0.23 7.46 -7.66
N ILE A 4 -0.92 7.70 -7.06
CA ILE A 4 -1.08 8.44 -5.82
C ILE A 4 -1.09 7.39 -4.70
N HIS A 5 -0.07 7.39 -3.85
CA HIS A 5 0.07 6.45 -2.75
C HIS A 5 -0.30 7.11 -1.42
N LEU A 6 -1.40 6.67 -0.84
CA LEU A 6 -1.92 7.06 0.46
C LEU A 6 -1.82 5.88 1.43
N SER A 7 -1.64 6.15 2.71
CA SER A 7 -1.51 5.13 3.76
C SER A 7 -1.86 5.69 5.13
N ASP A 8 -2.20 4.80 6.05
CA ASP A 8 -2.26 5.08 7.50
C ASP A 8 -3.11 6.32 7.82
N PHE A 9 -4.37 6.29 7.38
CA PHE A 9 -5.32 7.40 7.59
C PHE A 9 -5.87 7.42 9.01
N HIS A 10 -5.98 6.25 9.65
CA HIS A 10 -6.42 6.05 11.03
C HIS A 10 -7.68 6.85 11.39
N LEU A 11 -8.72 6.78 10.56
CA LEU A 11 -9.96 7.48 10.83
C LEU A 11 -10.52 7.07 12.19
N ASP A 12 -10.74 8.05 13.06
CA ASP A 12 -11.30 7.87 14.39
C ASP A 12 -12.57 8.71 14.57
N GLY A 13 -13.50 8.23 15.39
CA GLY A 13 -14.76 8.93 15.66
C GLY A 13 -14.59 10.30 16.34
N GLU A 14 -13.54 10.48 17.13
CA GLU A 14 -13.27 11.73 17.84
C GLU A 14 -12.69 12.83 16.93
N THR A 15 -11.93 12.45 15.92
CA THR A 15 -11.19 13.36 15.03
C THR A 15 -11.93 13.69 13.73
N LEU A 16 -13.09 13.07 13.49
CA LEU A 16 -13.87 13.14 12.24
C LEU A 16 -14.20 14.54 11.72
N TYR A 17 -14.09 15.61 12.52
CA TYR A 17 -14.87 16.80 12.18
C TYR A 17 -14.12 18.05 11.74
N LEU A 18 -12.89 18.29 12.08
CA LEU A 18 -12.22 19.53 11.66
C LEU A 18 -10.85 19.32 11.06
N GLU A 19 -9.99 18.57 11.73
CA GLU A 19 -8.60 18.38 11.28
C GLU A 19 -8.53 17.50 10.05
N HIS A 20 -9.27 16.39 10.02
CA HIS A 20 -9.39 15.54 8.84
C HIS A 20 -9.93 16.27 7.62
N LYS A 21 -10.95 17.13 7.79
CA LYS A 21 -11.49 17.90 6.67
C LYS A 21 -10.48 18.89 6.10
N ARG A 22 -9.66 19.51 6.96
CA ARG A 22 -8.60 20.42 6.51
C ARG A 22 -7.52 19.66 5.74
N LEU A 23 -7.05 18.55 6.31
CA LEU A 23 -6.06 17.71 5.67
C LEU A 23 -6.58 17.15 4.34
N LEU A 24 -7.81 16.63 4.31
CA LEU A 24 -8.44 16.09 3.10
C LEU A 24 -8.64 17.16 2.01
N ASN A 25 -9.08 18.35 2.37
CA ASN A 25 -9.19 19.45 1.41
C ASN A 25 -7.83 19.88 0.86
N ALA A 26 -6.81 19.91 1.72
CA ALA A 26 -5.45 20.18 1.30
C ALA A 26 -4.91 19.08 0.36
N LEU A 27 -5.20 17.81 0.67
CA LEU A 27 -4.85 16.65 -0.15
C LEU A 27 -5.47 16.75 -1.55
N ILE A 28 -6.80 16.97 -1.62
CA ILE A 28 -7.52 17.13 -2.88
C ILE A 28 -6.93 18.28 -3.69
N THR A 29 -6.67 19.44 -3.06
CA THR A 29 -6.07 20.60 -3.73
C THR A 29 -4.66 20.31 -4.25
N ASP A 30 -3.88 19.49 -3.55
CA ASP A 30 -2.52 19.15 -3.96
C ASP A 30 -2.50 18.08 -5.07
N ILE A 31 -3.40 17.09 -4.98
CA ILE A 31 -3.59 16.07 -6.03
C ILE A 31 -3.93 16.72 -7.37
N ASP A 32 -4.66 17.84 -7.40
CA ASP A 32 -5.04 18.53 -8.63
C ASP A 32 -3.84 18.92 -9.51
N LYS A 33 -2.69 19.14 -8.91
CA LYS A 33 -1.44 19.45 -9.62
C LYS A 33 -0.85 18.26 -10.39
N TYR A 34 -1.23 17.06 -10.03
CA TYR A 34 -0.64 15.82 -10.52
C TYR A 34 -1.65 14.91 -11.23
N TYR A 35 -2.94 15.17 -11.03
CA TYR A 35 -4.01 14.35 -11.55
C TYR A 35 -4.00 14.29 -13.08
N GLU A 36 -4.10 13.09 -13.59
CA GLU A 36 -4.31 12.75 -15.00
C GLU A 36 -5.37 11.64 -15.06
N GLU A 37 -6.04 11.47 -16.19
CA GLU A 37 -7.13 10.50 -16.33
C GLU A 37 -6.68 9.03 -16.11
N ASP A 38 -5.40 8.72 -16.34
CA ASP A 38 -4.81 7.40 -16.09
C ASP A 38 -4.17 7.27 -14.69
N CYS A 39 -4.42 8.22 -13.79
CA CYS A 39 -3.97 8.13 -12.41
C CYS A 39 -4.58 6.91 -11.71
N ILE A 40 -3.76 6.27 -10.88
CA ILE A 40 -4.15 5.18 -9.98
C ILE A 40 -4.05 5.69 -8.55
N LEU A 41 -5.02 5.35 -7.73
CA LEU A 41 -5.01 5.62 -6.29
C LEU A 41 -4.76 4.33 -5.52
N VAL A 42 -3.70 4.29 -4.74
CA VAL A 42 -3.32 3.14 -3.91
C VAL A 42 -3.43 3.52 -2.44
N PHE A 43 -4.12 2.68 -1.66
CA PHE A 43 -4.14 2.74 -0.21
C PHE A 43 -3.47 1.51 0.38
N SER A 44 -2.37 1.68 1.09
CA SER A 44 -1.62 0.58 1.70
C SER A 44 -2.02 0.26 3.15
N GLY A 45 -3.30 0.47 3.50
CA GLY A 45 -3.90 0.01 4.76
C GLY A 45 -4.04 1.08 5.84
N ASP A 46 -4.57 0.65 6.98
CA ASP A 46 -4.89 1.47 8.16
C ASP A 46 -5.83 2.65 7.83
N PHE A 47 -6.99 2.30 7.26
CA PHE A 47 -8.08 3.24 7.00
C PHE A 47 -8.68 3.76 8.29
N LEU A 48 -8.85 2.84 9.24
CA LEU A 48 -9.52 3.06 10.51
C LEU A 48 -8.53 2.97 11.67
N ASN A 49 -8.85 3.60 12.78
CA ASN A 49 -8.16 3.35 14.03
C ASN A 49 -8.91 2.25 14.81
N VAL A 50 -8.17 1.27 15.33
CA VAL A 50 -8.66 0.19 16.22
C VAL A 50 -9.95 -0.48 15.68
N GLY A 51 -9.98 -0.86 14.38
CA GLY A 51 -11.14 -1.49 13.74
C GLY A 51 -12.39 -0.62 13.69
N GLY A 52 -12.23 0.70 13.81
CA GLY A 52 -13.35 1.65 13.84
C GLY A 52 -14.13 1.65 15.15
N LYS A 53 -13.57 1.16 16.26
CA LYS A 53 -14.23 1.02 17.57
C LYS A 53 -14.82 2.33 18.09
N ASN A 54 -14.17 3.45 17.83
CA ASN A 54 -14.61 4.79 18.28
C ASN A 54 -15.57 5.45 17.27
N ILE A 55 -15.89 4.78 16.17
CA ILE A 55 -16.87 5.28 15.21
C ILE A 55 -18.26 4.84 15.69
N HIS A 56 -18.97 5.74 16.37
CA HIS A 56 -20.32 5.49 16.88
C HIS A 56 -21.36 5.52 15.75
N SER A 57 -21.42 4.44 14.97
CA SER A 57 -22.38 4.26 13.89
C SER A 57 -22.96 2.84 13.92
N GLN A 58 -24.22 2.68 13.49
CA GLN A 58 -24.80 1.36 13.21
C GLN A 58 -24.32 0.79 11.87
N ASN A 59 -23.68 1.62 11.04
CA ASN A 59 -23.14 1.25 9.75
C ASN A 59 -21.76 0.63 9.90
N ASN A 60 -21.37 -0.15 8.91
CA ASN A 60 -19.99 -0.62 8.76
C ASN A 60 -19.02 0.59 8.77
N PRO A 61 -18.00 0.61 9.66
CA PRO A 61 -17.09 1.75 9.79
C PRO A 61 -16.33 2.09 8.50
N PHE A 62 -16.08 1.12 7.62
CA PHE A 62 -15.49 1.38 6.30
C PHE A 62 -16.43 2.13 5.35
N VAL A 63 -17.75 2.04 5.53
CA VAL A 63 -18.71 2.88 4.80
C VAL A 63 -18.55 4.33 5.23
N ILE A 64 -18.34 4.57 6.54
CA ILE A 64 -18.07 5.91 7.06
C ILE A 64 -16.77 6.47 6.49
N PHE A 65 -15.70 5.65 6.41
CA PHE A 65 -14.47 6.04 5.74
C PHE A 65 -14.72 6.40 4.27
N LYS A 66 -15.45 5.55 3.55
CA LYS A 66 -15.79 5.80 2.15
C LYS A 66 -16.49 7.13 1.97
N GLU A 67 -17.55 7.39 2.74
CA GLU A 67 -18.37 8.61 2.64
C GLU A 67 -17.59 9.88 3.00
N ASN A 68 -16.70 9.80 4.00
CA ASN A 68 -15.98 10.99 4.49
C ASN A 68 -14.63 11.21 3.82
N VAL A 69 -14.04 10.21 3.18
CA VAL A 69 -12.71 10.30 2.55
C VAL A 69 -12.79 10.02 1.06
N LEU A 70 -13.18 8.80 0.67
CA LEU A 70 -13.12 8.39 -0.74
C LEU A 70 -14.10 9.17 -1.61
N ASP A 71 -15.34 9.33 -1.17
CA ASP A 71 -16.37 10.05 -1.95
C ASP A 71 -16.02 11.55 -2.09
N CYS A 72 -15.30 12.14 -1.14
CA CYS A 72 -14.78 13.50 -1.27
C CYS A 72 -13.71 13.58 -2.38
N ILE A 73 -12.81 12.59 -2.45
CA ILE A 73 -11.80 12.51 -3.52
C ILE A 73 -12.51 12.28 -4.88
N TYR A 74 -13.46 11.35 -4.94
CA TYR A 74 -14.17 11.01 -6.19
C TYR A 74 -15.09 12.12 -6.69
N THR A 75 -15.57 12.99 -5.79
CA THR A 75 -16.31 14.20 -6.20
C THR A 75 -15.45 15.10 -7.05
N SER A 76 -14.16 15.22 -6.73
CA SER A 76 -13.20 16.03 -7.50
C SER A 76 -12.62 15.25 -8.70
N TYR A 77 -12.40 13.93 -8.53
CA TYR A 77 -11.75 13.06 -9.51
C TYR A 77 -12.56 11.76 -9.74
N PRO A 78 -13.69 11.82 -10.47
CA PRO A 78 -14.61 10.68 -10.59
C PRO A 78 -13.98 9.42 -11.18
N LEU A 79 -13.00 9.56 -12.07
CA LEU A 79 -12.32 8.42 -12.72
C LEU A 79 -11.46 7.62 -11.74
N LEU A 80 -11.01 8.23 -10.63
CA LEU A 80 -10.24 7.50 -9.61
C LEU A 80 -11.06 6.40 -8.92
N LYS A 81 -12.40 6.48 -8.92
CA LYS A 81 -13.24 5.45 -8.29
C LYS A 81 -12.96 4.06 -8.87
N ASP A 82 -12.87 3.95 -10.20
CA ASP A 82 -12.60 2.68 -10.89
C ASP A 82 -11.09 2.38 -10.99
N ARG A 83 -10.24 3.23 -10.41
CA ARG A 83 -8.78 3.11 -10.39
C ARG A 83 -8.21 3.21 -8.97
N THR A 84 -9.02 2.89 -7.97
CA THR A 84 -8.61 2.85 -6.57
C THR A 84 -8.41 1.40 -6.14
N PHE A 85 -7.23 1.11 -5.57
CA PHE A 85 -6.85 -0.22 -5.09
C PHE A 85 -6.30 -0.13 -3.68
N PHE A 86 -6.69 -1.07 -2.81
CA PHE A 86 -6.33 -1.01 -1.42
C PHE A 86 -6.17 -2.38 -0.76
N VAL A 87 -5.47 -2.41 0.36
CA VAL A 87 -5.28 -3.56 1.24
C VAL A 87 -5.60 -3.17 2.67
N ALA A 88 -6.01 -4.12 3.51
CA ALA A 88 -6.20 -3.86 4.94
C ALA A 88 -4.88 -3.68 5.67
N GLY A 89 -4.85 -2.77 6.65
CA GLY A 89 -3.79 -2.67 7.64
C GLY A 89 -4.12 -3.39 8.95
N ASN A 90 -3.19 -3.35 9.90
CA ASN A 90 -3.37 -4.01 11.19
C ASN A 90 -4.35 -3.27 12.12
N HIS A 91 -4.61 -2.00 11.88
CA HIS A 91 -5.65 -1.23 12.56
C HIS A 91 -7.05 -1.40 11.93
N ASP A 92 -7.17 -2.01 10.77
CA ASP A 92 -8.45 -2.29 10.12
C ASP A 92 -9.16 -3.53 10.66
N ILE A 93 -8.51 -4.26 11.58
CA ILE A 93 -9.04 -5.48 12.18
C ILE A 93 -9.93 -5.15 13.37
N ASN A 94 -11.13 -5.71 13.40
CA ASN A 94 -11.97 -5.72 14.59
C ASN A 94 -11.43 -6.73 15.60
N ARG A 95 -10.49 -6.32 16.45
CA ARG A 95 -9.83 -7.18 17.45
C ARG A 95 -10.77 -7.66 18.54
N ASP A 96 -11.91 -7.00 18.77
CA ASP A 96 -12.92 -7.43 19.75
C ASP A 96 -13.64 -8.72 19.30
N SER A 97 -13.60 -9.04 18.00
CA SER A 97 -14.15 -10.31 17.45
C SER A 97 -13.15 -11.48 17.47
N ILE A 98 -11.89 -11.25 17.84
CA ILE A 98 -10.85 -12.28 17.90
C ILE A 98 -10.96 -13.08 19.20
N ASN A 99 -11.17 -14.37 19.07
CA ASN A 99 -11.28 -15.25 20.22
C ASN A 99 -9.95 -15.93 20.60
N THR A 100 -9.95 -16.66 21.72
CA THR A 100 -8.74 -17.35 22.21
C THR A 100 -8.25 -18.44 21.25
N SER A 101 -9.16 -19.13 20.55
CA SER A 101 -8.80 -20.17 19.58
C SER A 101 -8.06 -19.56 18.38
N ASP A 102 -8.48 -18.38 17.91
CA ASP A 102 -7.83 -17.67 16.82
C ASP A 102 -6.38 -17.29 17.19
N LYS A 103 -6.18 -16.80 18.43
CA LYS A 103 -4.83 -16.46 18.95
C LYS A 103 -3.93 -17.69 19.11
N LEU A 104 -4.49 -18.84 19.48
CA LEU A 104 -3.76 -20.10 19.56
C LEU A 104 -3.37 -20.61 18.17
N ALA A 105 -4.29 -20.51 17.21
CA ALA A 105 -4.03 -20.87 15.80
C ALA A 105 -2.91 -20.01 15.21
N LYS A 106 -2.91 -18.67 15.44
CA LYS A 106 -1.78 -17.77 15.06
C LYS A 106 -0.45 -18.31 15.60
N LYS A 107 -0.37 -18.60 16.90
CA LYS A 107 0.87 -19.09 17.51
C LYS A 107 1.36 -20.41 16.92
N GLN A 108 0.45 -21.29 16.52
CA GLN A 108 0.80 -22.55 15.88
C GLN A 108 1.31 -22.33 14.47
N LEU A 109 0.64 -21.49 13.67
CA LEU A 109 1.05 -21.15 12.31
C LEU A 109 2.44 -20.49 12.23
N LEU A 110 2.78 -19.67 13.22
CA LEU A 110 4.11 -19.08 13.30
C LEU A 110 5.21 -20.11 13.58
N LYS A 111 4.87 -21.24 14.21
CA LYS A 111 5.83 -22.30 14.54
C LYS A 111 5.95 -23.39 13.46
N GLU A 112 4.83 -23.72 12.79
CA GLU A 112 4.73 -24.87 11.91
C GLU A 112 4.59 -24.45 10.45
N TYR A 113 5.72 -24.35 9.77
CA TYR A 113 5.79 -23.92 8.37
C TYR A 113 4.96 -24.80 7.42
N GLU A 114 5.02 -26.13 7.58
CA GLU A 114 4.38 -27.10 6.68
C GLU A 114 2.83 -27.04 6.69
N GLN A 115 2.24 -26.44 7.72
CA GLN A 115 0.77 -26.34 7.85
C GLN A 115 0.21 -25.08 7.18
N ARG A 116 1.05 -24.12 6.80
CA ARG A 116 0.61 -22.81 6.32
C ARG A 116 -0.14 -22.86 5.00
N ASP A 117 0.27 -23.74 4.08
CA ASP A 117 -0.42 -23.87 2.78
C ASP A 117 -1.81 -24.48 2.88
N ASN A 118 -2.02 -25.40 3.83
CA ASN A 118 -3.32 -26.07 4.02
C ASN A 118 -4.40 -25.11 4.57
N ILE A 119 -4.01 -24.04 5.25
CA ILE A 119 -4.93 -23.13 5.92
C ILE A 119 -5.49 -22.04 4.98
N TYR A 120 -4.92 -21.87 3.80
CA TYR A 120 -5.42 -20.86 2.84
C TYR A 120 -6.92 -21.05 2.56
N ASP A 121 -7.36 -22.27 2.26
CA ASP A 121 -8.75 -22.57 1.93
C ASP A 121 -9.69 -22.40 3.14
N ASP A 122 -9.18 -22.53 4.36
CA ASP A 122 -9.95 -22.27 5.58
C ASP A 122 -10.12 -20.77 5.82
N PHE A 123 -9.11 -19.96 5.58
CA PHE A 123 -9.22 -18.50 5.65
C PHE A 123 -10.13 -17.90 4.57
N GLN A 124 -10.35 -18.59 3.44
CA GLN A 124 -11.36 -18.18 2.47
C GLN A 124 -12.81 -18.38 2.97
N LYS A 125 -13.01 -19.19 3.98
CA LYS A 125 -14.33 -19.44 4.59
C LYS A 125 -14.57 -18.53 5.80
N TYR A 126 -13.52 -18.28 6.56
CA TYR A 126 -13.57 -17.49 7.78
C TYR A 126 -12.24 -16.80 8.04
N LEU A 127 -12.25 -15.49 8.06
CA LEU A 127 -11.10 -14.67 8.42
C LEU A 127 -11.46 -13.82 9.66
N PRO A 128 -10.91 -14.16 10.83
CA PRO A 128 -11.22 -13.47 12.07
C PRO A 128 -10.93 -11.97 12.00
N GLY A 129 -11.87 -11.16 12.46
CA GLY A 129 -11.71 -9.71 12.53
C GLY A 129 -11.90 -8.93 11.23
N PHE A 130 -12.10 -9.60 10.09
CA PHE A 130 -12.17 -8.96 8.76
C PHE A 130 -13.57 -8.89 8.15
N LYS A 131 -14.62 -9.22 8.89
CA LYS A 131 -16.00 -9.25 8.35
C LYS A 131 -16.39 -7.91 7.73
N GLU A 132 -16.19 -6.82 8.47
CA GLU A 132 -16.55 -5.47 8.04
C GLU A 132 -15.73 -5.02 6.83
N TYR A 133 -14.41 -5.28 6.84
CA TYR A 133 -13.52 -5.00 5.72
C TYR A 133 -13.90 -5.80 4.47
N ASN A 134 -14.09 -7.12 4.59
CA ASN A 134 -14.43 -7.97 3.45
C ASN A 134 -15.79 -7.61 2.85
N THR A 135 -16.76 -7.22 3.68
CA THR A 135 -18.04 -6.69 3.20
C THR A 135 -17.83 -5.40 2.40
N PHE A 136 -17.04 -4.49 2.94
CA PHE A 136 -16.72 -3.23 2.26
C PHE A 136 -16.02 -3.47 0.90
N VAL A 137 -14.99 -4.33 0.85
CA VAL A 137 -14.28 -4.68 -0.38
C VAL A 137 -15.24 -5.25 -1.43
N SER A 138 -16.08 -6.21 -1.02
CA SER A 138 -17.06 -6.84 -1.91
C SER A 138 -18.04 -5.81 -2.49
N ASP A 139 -18.52 -4.88 -1.66
CA ASP A 139 -19.46 -3.85 -2.09
C ASP A 139 -18.79 -2.79 -2.96
N PHE A 140 -17.58 -2.38 -2.61
CA PHE A 140 -16.84 -1.36 -3.35
C PHE A 140 -16.52 -1.81 -4.77
N TYR A 141 -16.05 -3.04 -4.95
CA TYR A 141 -15.69 -3.58 -6.26
C TYR A 141 -16.82 -4.34 -6.96
N ARG A 142 -18.06 -4.31 -6.45
CA ARG A 142 -19.18 -5.01 -7.06
C ARG A 142 -19.33 -4.69 -8.55
N ASP A 143 -19.30 -3.42 -8.89
CA ASP A 143 -19.53 -2.91 -10.24
C ASP A 143 -18.24 -2.65 -11.03
N PHE A 144 -17.10 -3.09 -10.52
CA PHE A 144 -15.81 -2.97 -11.21
C PHE A 144 -15.86 -3.77 -12.53
N LYS A 145 -15.56 -3.11 -13.65
CA LYS A 145 -15.84 -3.63 -14.99
C LYS A 145 -14.69 -4.39 -15.64
N GLU A 146 -13.47 -4.13 -15.20
CA GLU A 146 -12.29 -4.80 -15.71
C GLU A 146 -12.04 -6.12 -14.98
N GLU A 147 -10.99 -6.85 -15.31
CA GLU A 147 -10.72 -8.17 -14.74
C GLU A 147 -10.37 -8.07 -13.26
N LYS A 148 -10.98 -8.91 -12.44
CA LYS A 148 -10.73 -8.99 -11.01
C LYS A 148 -10.85 -10.40 -10.48
N ASN A 149 -10.07 -10.72 -9.44
CA ASN A 149 -10.23 -11.88 -8.58
C ASN A 149 -10.06 -11.43 -7.13
N ILE A 150 -11.11 -11.51 -6.33
CA ILE A 150 -11.14 -11.03 -4.95
C ILE A 150 -11.41 -12.19 -4.01
N THR A 151 -10.51 -12.36 -3.05
CA THR A 151 -10.62 -13.32 -1.97
C THR A 151 -10.49 -12.60 -0.62
N PHE A 152 -10.47 -13.31 0.50
CA PHE A 152 -10.23 -12.70 1.82
C PHE A 152 -8.75 -12.36 2.08
N LEU A 153 -7.84 -13.00 1.33
CA LEU A 153 -6.41 -12.84 1.51
C LEU A 153 -5.75 -11.99 0.42
N GLU A 154 -6.31 -11.99 -0.78
CA GLU A 154 -5.80 -11.17 -1.88
C GLU A 154 -6.93 -10.61 -2.74
N SER A 155 -6.66 -9.45 -3.33
CA SER A 155 -7.51 -8.86 -4.37
C SER A 155 -6.65 -8.51 -5.57
N ASN A 156 -6.95 -9.13 -6.69
CA ASN A 156 -6.17 -9.02 -7.93
C ASN A 156 -6.99 -8.33 -9.00
N PHE A 157 -6.35 -7.42 -9.74
CA PHE A 157 -7.00 -6.60 -10.77
C PHE A 157 -6.10 -6.47 -11.99
N ILE A 158 -6.71 -6.43 -13.18
CA ILE A 158 -6.03 -6.04 -14.41
C ILE A 158 -6.80 -4.86 -14.99
N ILE A 159 -6.10 -3.72 -15.14
CA ILE A 159 -6.65 -2.51 -15.77
C ILE A 159 -5.84 -2.15 -17.00
N LYS A 160 -6.45 -1.34 -17.88
CA LYS A 160 -5.78 -0.82 -19.07
C LYS A 160 -5.54 0.68 -18.96
N THR A 161 -4.37 1.12 -19.43
CA THR A 161 -4.12 2.54 -19.69
C THR A 161 -4.75 2.95 -21.01
N LYS A 162 -4.81 4.26 -21.27
CA LYS A 162 -5.25 4.79 -22.57
C LYS A 162 -4.40 4.30 -23.74
N ASP A 163 -3.10 4.08 -23.50
CA ASP A 163 -2.15 3.57 -24.49
C ASP A 163 -2.26 2.05 -24.71
N GLY A 164 -3.17 1.39 -23.99
CA GLY A 164 -3.45 -0.03 -24.11
C GLY A 164 -2.56 -0.95 -23.28
N ASN A 165 -1.61 -0.43 -22.48
CA ASN A 165 -0.79 -1.23 -21.58
C ASN A 165 -1.66 -1.87 -20.49
N LYS A 166 -1.42 -3.14 -20.20
CA LYS A 166 -2.05 -3.86 -19.10
C LYS A 166 -1.29 -3.63 -17.80
N ILE A 167 -1.99 -3.22 -16.76
CA ILE A 167 -1.43 -3.05 -15.41
C ILE A 167 -2.09 -4.08 -14.51
N GLY A 168 -1.28 -4.97 -13.94
CA GLY A 168 -1.69 -5.92 -12.92
C GLY A 168 -1.46 -5.32 -11.53
N ILE A 169 -2.49 -5.32 -10.69
CA ILE A 169 -2.41 -4.84 -9.31
C ILE A 169 -2.84 -5.97 -8.38
N THR A 170 -1.99 -6.30 -7.41
CA THR A 170 -2.30 -7.30 -6.38
C THR A 170 -2.25 -6.67 -5.00
N SER A 171 -3.36 -6.71 -4.30
CA SER A 171 -3.46 -6.30 -2.88
C SER A 171 -3.35 -7.54 -2.02
N LEU A 172 -2.20 -7.71 -1.35
CA LEU A 172 -1.85 -8.89 -0.56
C LEU A 172 -2.08 -8.60 0.93
N ASN A 173 -3.11 -9.19 1.52
CA ASN A 173 -3.42 -8.99 2.93
C ASN A 173 -2.32 -9.59 3.82
N SER A 174 -1.42 -8.74 4.31
CA SER A 174 -0.39 -9.10 5.28
C SER A 174 -0.87 -8.96 6.73
N SER A 175 -2.07 -8.43 6.94
CA SER A 175 -2.62 -8.16 8.27
C SER A 175 -3.49 -9.28 8.82
N PHE A 176 -3.69 -10.36 8.08
CA PHE A 176 -4.68 -11.40 8.41
C PHE A 176 -4.44 -12.13 9.76
N LEU A 177 -3.26 -12.00 10.35
CA LEU A 177 -2.90 -12.53 11.68
C LEU A 177 -2.61 -11.45 12.73
N CYS A 178 -2.87 -10.16 12.48
CA CYS A 178 -2.57 -9.08 13.42
C CYS A 178 -3.62 -8.97 14.55
N TYR A 179 -3.78 -10.06 15.29
CA TYR A 179 -4.75 -10.20 16.38
C TYR A 179 -4.38 -9.46 17.67
N ASP A 180 -3.15 -8.97 17.75
CA ASP A 180 -2.57 -8.18 18.84
C ASP A 180 -1.65 -7.09 18.25
N SER A 181 -0.87 -6.42 19.08
CA SER A 181 0.08 -5.39 18.64
C SER A 181 1.51 -5.92 18.41
N ASP A 182 1.71 -7.24 18.47
CA ASP A 182 3.02 -7.88 18.28
C ASP A 182 3.19 -8.32 16.82
N ASP A 183 3.40 -7.35 15.93
CA ASP A 183 3.47 -7.60 14.49
C ASP A 183 4.91 -7.82 14.00
N LEU A 184 5.92 -7.22 14.66
CA LEU A 184 7.31 -7.34 14.23
C LEU A 184 7.82 -8.78 14.27
N GLY A 185 8.19 -9.34 13.12
CA GLY A 185 8.63 -10.72 12.98
C GLY A 185 7.51 -11.76 13.04
N ASN A 186 6.23 -11.34 13.06
CA ASN A 186 5.06 -12.21 13.16
C ASN A 186 4.10 -12.10 11.98
N ILE A 187 4.50 -11.42 10.92
CA ILE A 187 3.70 -11.28 9.68
C ILE A 187 4.02 -12.43 8.73
N LEU A 188 2.99 -12.93 8.08
CA LEU A 188 3.08 -13.98 7.06
C LEU A 188 2.40 -13.54 5.77
N LEU A 189 2.83 -14.14 4.66
CA LEU A 189 2.05 -14.28 3.43
C LEU A 189 2.02 -15.76 3.06
N LEU A 190 0.86 -16.26 2.65
CA LEU A 190 0.76 -17.67 2.27
C LEU A 190 1.26 -17.88 0.84
N ASP A 191 1.96 -18.97 0.59
CA ASP A 191 2.50 -19.31 -0.74
C ASP A 191 1.40 -19.37 -1.81
N LYS A 192 0.23 -19.90 -1.46
CA LYS A 192 -0.92 -19.98 -2.37
C LYS A 192 -1.47 -18.58 -2.69
N GLN A 193 -1.48 -17.66 -1.72
CA GLN A 193 -1.83 -16.25 -1.92
C GLN A 193 -0.91 -15.59 -2.95
N LEU A 194 0.40 -15.75 -2.80
CA LEU A 194 1.39 -15.19 -3.72
C LEU A 194 1.27 -15.81 -5.12
N ARG A 195 1.19 -17.14 -5.22
CA ARG A 195 1.07 -17.82 -6.52
C ARG A 195 -0.17 -17.38 -7.28
N ASN A 196 -1.35 -17.42 -6.64
CA ASN A 196 -2.58 -17.00 -7.29
C ASN A 196 -2.51 -15.58 -7.82
N SER A 197 -1.89 -14.67 -7.04
CA SER A 197 -1.74 -13.27 -7.41
C SER A 197 -0.81 -13.09 -8.60
N ILE A 198 0.34 -13.76 -8.60
CA ILE A 198 1.32 -13.68 -9.68
C ILE A 198 0.76 -14.29 -10.97
N GLU A 199 0.13 -15.47 -10.89
CA GLU A 199 -0.50 -16.13 -12.04
C GLU A 199 -1.61 -15.26 -12.66
N PHE A 200 -2.39 -14.55 -11.83
CA PHE A 200 -3.46 -13.69 -12.33
C PHE A 200 -2.95 -12.51 -13.18
N ILE A 201 -1.80 -11.93 -12.82
CA ILE A 201 -1.23 -10.76 -13.49
C ILE A 201 -0.06 -11.10 -14.42
N ASP A 202 0.17 -12.38 -14.73
CA ASP A 202 1.39 -12.82 -15.43
C ASP A 202 1.61 -12.12 -16.77
N GLU A 203 0.55 -11.90 -17.54
CA GLU A 203 0.58 -11.25 -18.85
C GLU A 203 0.53 -9.71 -18.81
N CYS A 204 0.72 -9.09 -17.64
CA CYS A 204 0.67 -7.63 -17.53
C CYS A 204 2.03 -6.98 -17.84
N ASP A 205 1.97 -5.81 -18.49
CA ASP A 205 3.15 -5.00 -18.84
C ASP A 205 3.79 -4.34 -17.63
N VAL A 206 2.98 -4.02 -16.62
CA VAL A 206 3.41 -3.47 -15.33
C VAL A 206 2.72 -4.23 -14.22
N LYS A 207 3.49 -4.62 -13.20
CA LYS A 207 3.03 -5.41 -12.06
C LYS A 207 3.23 -4.64 -10.76
N ILE A 208 2.14 -4.45 -10.02
CA ILE A 208 2.11 -3.67 -8.78
C ILE A 208 1.64 -4.56 -7.63
N ALA A 209 2.41 -4.59 -6.54
CA ALA A 209 1.98 -5.19 -5.27
C ALA A 209 1.62 -4.10 -4.25
N VAL A 210 0.55 -4.33 -3.51
CA VAL A 210 0.14 -3.49 -2.38
C VAL A 210 0.05 -4.37 -1.14
N LEU A 211 0.85 -4.04 -0.12
CA LEU A 211 0.86 -4.67 1.19
C LEU A 211 0.73 -3.60 2.26
N HIS A 212 0.39 -3.99 3.49
CA HIS A 212 0.46 -3.02 4.58
C HIS A 212 1.83 -3.04 5.25
N HIS A 213 2.35 -4.22 5.58
CA HIS A 213 3.59 -4.34 6.33
C HIS A 213 4.84 -4.35 5.43
N PRO A 214 5.88 -3.57 5.78
CA PRO A 214 7.20 -3.68 5.16
C PRO A 214 7.84 -5.05 5.41
N ILE A 215 8.78 -5.43 4.54
CA ILE A 215 9.47 -6.74 4.60
C ILE A 215 10.10 -7.03 5.97
N ASP A 216 10.54 -6.00 6.68
CA ASP A 216 11.18 -6.15 7.98
C ASP A 216 10.26 -6.72 9.08
N PHE A 217 8.94 -6.65 8.88
CA PHE A 217 7.93 -7.18 9.81
C PHE A 217 7.62 -8.66 9.58
N PHE A 218 8.03 -9.22 8.45
CA PHE A 218 7.75 -10.61 8.14
C PHE A 218 8.53 -11.58 9.02
N HIS A 219 7.92 -12.73 9.26
CA HIS A 219 8.53 -13.82 10.02
C HIS A 219 9.86 -14.24 9.38
N GLU A 220 10.86 -14.52 10.21
CA GLU A 220 12.25 -14.79 9.78
C GLU A 220 12.34 -15.89 8.71
N THR A 221 11.51 -16.94 8.81
CA THR A 221 11.50 -18.05 7.85
C THR A 221 10.96 -17.67 6.47
N GLU A 222 10.23 -16.57 6.34
CA GLU A 222 9.56 -16.14 5.10
C GLU A 222 10.17 -14.88 4.50
N LYS A 223 10.76 -14.03 5.32
CA LYS A 223 11.24 -12.70 4.96
C LYS A 223 12.07 -12.70 3.67
N GLU A 224 13.11 -13.50 3.61
CA GLU A 224 14.02 -13.56 2.45
C GLU A 224 13.31 -14.08 1.20
N LYS A 225 12.44 -15.09 1.35
CA LYS A 225 11.67 -15.68 0.24
C LYS A 225 10.70 -14.66 -0.34
N ILE A 226 9.91 -14.00 0.52
CA ILE A 226 8.92 -12.99 0.10
C ILE A 226 9.62 -11.83 -0.59
N GLN A 227 10.72 -11.33 -0.01
CA GLN A 227 11.51 -10.25 -0.62
C GLN A 227 11.97 -10.62 -2.03
N LYS A 228 12.56 -11.80 -2.23
CA LYS A 228 13.01 -12.28 -3.55
C LYS A 228 11.86 -12.40 -4.55
N ILE A 229 10.70 -12.87 -4.11
CA ILE A 229 9.53 -12.98 -4.96
C ILE A 229 9.05 -11.59 -5.39
N LEU A 230 8.90 -10.64 -4.45
CA LEU A 230 8.47 -9.29 -4.75
C LEU A 230 9.45 -8.58 -5.69
N GLU A 231 10.76 -8.69 -5.45
CA GLU A 231 11.79 -8.09 -6.31
C GLU A 231 11.83 -8.67 -7.73
N LYS A 232 11.43 -9.92 -7.90
CA LYS A 232 11.44 -10.59 -9.19
C LYS A 232 10.17 -10.38 -10.00
N GLU A 233 9.02 -10.44 -9.34
CA GLU A 233 7.72 -10.55 -10.01
C GLU A 233 6.99 -9.20 -10.13
N TYR A 234 7.43 -8.16 -9.41
CA TYR A 234 6.77 -6.86 -9.40
C TYR A 234 7.71 -5.71 -9.79
N ASP A 235 7.18 -4.72 -10.49
CA ASP A 235 7.87 -3.47 -10.80
C ASP A 235 7.80 -2.49 -9.64
N LEU A 236 6.64 -2.42 -8.98
CA LEU A 236 6.36 -1.48 -7.89
C LEU A 236 5.72 -2.23 -6.70
N VAL A 237 6.18 -1.92 -5.50
CA VAL A 237 5.62 -2.44 -4.24
C VAL A 237 5.29 -1.28 -3.32
N PHE A 238 4.04 -1.19 -2.89
CA PHE A 238 3.54 -0.17 -1.97
C PHE A 238 3.28 -0.77 -0.59
N VAL A 239 3.83 -0.13 0.45
CA VAL A 239 3.65 -0.54 1.85
C VAL A 239 3.35 0.67 2.74
N GLY A 240 2.79 0.45 3.94
CA GLY A 240 2.48 1.45 4.94
C GLY A 240 3.11 1.16 6.30
N HIS A 241 2.30 1.25 7.36
CA HIS A 241 2.55 0.79 8.73
C HIS A 241 3.59 1.59 9.53
N THR A 242 4.74 1.91 8.97
CA THR A 242 5.83 2.55 9.74
C THR A 242 5.68 4.06 9.88
N HIS A 243 4.76 4.67 9.14
CA HIS A 243 4.54 6.12 9.05
C HIS A 243 5.78 6.92 8.59
N LYS A 244 6.86 6.24 8.21
CA LYS A 244 8.14 6.83 7.79
C LYS A 244 8.32 6.71 6.30
N VAL A 245 8.79 7.77 5.68
CA VAL A 245 9.21 7.70 4.28
C VAL A 245 10.43 6.80 4.18
N LYS A 246 10.29 5.75 3.39
CA LYS A 246 11.42 4.95 2.92
C LYS A 246 11.14 4.57 1.47
N GLN A 247 11.98 5.07 0.59
CA GLN A 247 11.88 4.80 -0.84
C GLN A 247 13.10 3.98 -1.24
N GLU A 248 12.89 2.77 -1.72
CA GLU A 248 13.99 1.86 -2.06
C GLU A 248 13.90 1.42 -3.51
N PHE A 249 14.93 1.69 -4.27
CA PHE A 249 15.11 1.16 -5.62
C PHE A 249 16.06 -0.03 -5.54
N LYS A 250 15.55 -1.22 -5.85
CA LYS A 250 16.31 -2.46 -5.76
C LYS A 250 16.57 -3.01 -7.16
N GLN A 251 17.84 -3.04 -7.54
CA GLN A 251 18.29 -3.70 -8.74
C GLN A 251 19.05 -4.98 -8.36
N THR A 252 18.56 -6.11 -8.81
CA THR A 252 19.13 -7.42 -8.56
C THR A 252 19.30 -8.17 -9.88
N LEU A 253 19.96 -9.33 -9.84
CA LEU A 253 20.02 -10.23 -11.01
C LEU A 253 18.64 -10.75 -11.43
N ASN A 254 17.64 -10.65 -10.53
CA ASN A 254 16.27 -11.11 -10.77
C ASN A 254 15.39 -10.03 -11.42
N GLY A 255 15.74 -8.76 -11.33
CA GLY A 255 14.95 -7.66 -11.86
C GLY A 255 15.20 -6.32 -11.17
N ILE A 256 14.35 -5.37 -11.49
CA ILE A 256 14.34 -4.03 -10.91
C ILE A 256 12.98 -3.83 -10.29
N CYS A 257 12.94 -3.52 -9.00
CA CYS A 257 11.72 -3.27 -8.25
C CYS A 257 11.86 -2.01 -7.38
N PHE A 258 10.83 -1.20 -7.36
CA PHE A 258 10.77 -0.02 -6.50
C PHE A 258 9.81 -0.24 -5.34
N PHE A 259 10.29 -0.02 -4.11
CA PHE A 259 9.49 -0.10 -2.89
C PHE A 259 9.18 1.30 -2.38
N SER A 260 7.90 1.59 -2.18
CA SER A 260 7.42 2.84 -1.62
C SER A 260 6.76 2.61 -0.26
N ASN A 261 7.38 3.10 0.81
CA ASN A 261 6.75 3.21 2.12
C ASN A 261 5.93 4.49 2.19
N GLY A 262 4.62 4.35 2.46
CA GLY A 262 3.70 5.46 2.65
C GLY A 262 3.95 6.20 3.96
N LYS A 263 3.72 7.51 3.94
CA LYS A 263 3.54 8.32 5.14
C LYS A 263 2.13 8.16 5.68
N SER A 264 1.99 8.38 6.98
CA SER A 264 0.67 8.53 7.58
C SER A 264 -0.02 9.80 7.06
N LEU A 265 -1.33 9.71 6.89
CA LEU A 265 -2.19 10.86 6.60
C LEU A 265 -2.89 11.39 7.85
N ASN A 266 -2.74 10.73 8.97
CA ASN A 266 -3.32 11.15 10.25
C ASN A 266 -2.63 10.48 11.44
N GLY A 267 -1.33 10.23 11.33
CA GLY A 267 -0.53 9.80 12.47
C GLY A 267 -0.40 10.91 13.51
N GLU A 268 -0.19 10.52 14.76
CA GLU A 268 0.23 11.46 15.79
C GLU A 268 1.54 12.12 15.34
N GLU A 269 1.50 13.44 15.17
CA GLU A 269 2.73 14.23 14.96
C GLU A 269 3.53 14.18 16.25
N SER A 270 4.70 13.56 16.24
CA SER A 270 5.65 13.74 17.31
C SER A 270 6.50 14.97 17.03
N GLU A 271 6.88 15.70 18.08
CA GLU A 271 7.87 16.79 18.00
C GLU A 271 9.25 16.31 17.48
N ILE A 272 9.45 15.00 17.40
CA ILE A 272 10.60 14.35 16.81
C ILE A 272 10.31 14.16 15.33
N THR A 273 10.98 14.88 14.51
CA THR A 273 10.91 15.23 13.09
C THR A 273 10.54 14.13 12.06
N ASP A 274 10.36 12.87 12.44
CA ASP A 274 10.15 11.75 11.50
C ASP A 274 8.68 11.43 11.18
N TYR A 275 7.72 12.00 11.95
CA TYR A 275 6.29 11.69 11.85
C TYR A 275 5.49 12.90 11.33
N ILE A 276 5.79 13.34 10.13
CA ILE A 276 5.02 14.40 9.46
C ILE A 276 4.01 13.74 8.53
N ASN A 277 2.73 14.12 8.63
CA ASN A 277 1.69 13.68 7.71
C ASN A 277 2.09 13.97 6.27
N GLY A 278 1.82 13.03 5.37
CA GLY A 278 2.23 13.19 4.00
C GLY A 278 1.72 12.08 3.08
N TYR A 279 2.07 12.18 1.81
CA TYR A 279 1.79 11.16 0.82
C TYR A 279 2.84 11.19 -0.30
N THR A 280 2.78 10.20 -1.18
CA THR A 280 3.75 10.07 -2.28
C THR A 280 3.01 9.99 -3.61
N ILE A 281 3.59 10.60 -4.64
CA ILE A 281 3.14 10.43 -6.03
C ILE A 281 4.29 9.79 -6.80
N ILE A 282 3.99 8.70 -7.49
CA ILE A 282 4.94 8.02 -8.37
C ILE A 282 4.55 8.30 -9.81
N ASP A 283 5.44 8.91 -10.57
CA ASP A 283 5.32 9.01 -12.03
C ASP A 283 6.23 7.94 -12.65
N TYR A 284 5.63 6.91 -13.20
CA TYR A 284 6.32 5.72 -13.70
C TYR A 284 6.14 5.57 -15.20
N ILE A 285 7.27 5.56 -15.90
CA ILE A 285 7.35 5.22 -17.33
C ILE A 285 8.15 3.92 -17.43
N PRO A 286 7.49 2.80 -17.77
CA PRO A 286 8.13 1.50 -17.82
C PRO A 286 9.41 1.51 -18.67
N ASN A 287 10.48 0.91 -18.13
CA ASN A 287 11.80 0.83 -18.78
C ASN A 287 12.49 2.15 -19.13
N GLN A 288 12.01 3.28 -18.59
CA GLN A 288 12.58 4.61 -18.84
C GLN A 288 12.88 5.35 -17.54
N THR A 289 11.85 5.82 -16.85
CA THR A 289 12.05 6.69 -15.69
C THR A 289 11.03 6.39 -14.59
N LEU A 290 11.46 6.64 -13.36
CA LEU A 290 10.61 6.70 -12.19
C LEU A 290 10.88 8.01 -11.46
N LYS A 291 9.84 8.84 -11.27
CA LYS A 291 9.89 10.04 -10.44
C LYS A 291 9.04 9.88 -9.22
N VAL A 292 9.59 10.23 -8.08
CA VAL A 292 8.93 10.17 -6.78
C VAL A 292 8.76 11.59 -6.26
N HIS A 293 7.51 12.02 -6.09
CA HIS A 293 7.17 13.29 -5.48
C HIS A 293 6.78 13.05 -4.03
N LEU A 294 7.59 13.49 -3.10
CA LEU A 294 7.33 13.39 -1.67
C LEU A 294 6.63 14.65 -1.16
N ARG A 295 5.46 14.46 -0.54
CA ARG A 295 4.60 15.56 -0.11
C ARG A 295 4.40 15.51 1.41
N ASN A 296 4.72 16.62 2.10
CA ASN A 296 4.51 16.80 3.53
C ASN A 296 3.34 17.75 3.78
N TYR A 297 2.49 17.43 4.74
CA TYR A 297 1.48 18.37 5.21
C TYR A 297 2.10 19.39 6.15
N SER A 298 1.86 20.67 5.89
CA SER A 298 2.27 21.76 6.75
C SER A 298 1.08 22.31 7.54
N ASN A 299 1.08 22.12 8.84
CA ASN A 299 0.07 22.68 9.75
C ASN A 299 0.09 24.21 9.79
N ILE A 300 1.24 24.83 9.47
CA ILE A 300 1.38 26.30 9.47
C ILE A 300 0.54 26.92 8.36
N CYS A 301 0.58 26.35 7.15
CA CYS A 301 -0.12 26.89 5.99
C CYS A 301 -1.33 26.05 5.57
N ASN A 302 -1.64 24.95 6.27
CA ASN A 302 -2.72 23.98 5.95
C ASN A 302 -2.66 23.52 4.48
N LYS A 303 -1.48 23.16 4.00
CA LYS A 303 -1.23 22.71 2.61
C LYS A 303 -0.19 21.61 2.57
N PHE A 304 -0.23 20.81 1.51
CA PHE A 304 0.87 19.95 1.18
C PHE A 304 1.98 20.73 0.46
N VAL A 305 3.21 20.50 0.89
CA VAL A 305 4.43 21.13 0.38
C VAL A 305 5.44 20.06 -0.04
N PRO A 306 6.39 20.36 -0.93
CA PRO A 306 7.50 19.46 -1.22
C PRO A 306 8.24 19.02 0.05
N ASN A 307 8.64 17.76 0.11
CA ASN A 307 9.58 17.31 1.12
C ASN A 307 11.01 17.43 0.58
N ASN A 308 11.70 18.48 0.95
CA ASN A 308 13.03 18.80 0.44
C ASN A 308 14.16 18.06 1.17
N GLU A 309 13.85 17.23 2.18
CA GLU A 309 14.85 16.41 2.87
C GLU A 309 15.32 15.22 2.01
N TYR A 310 14.45 14.76 1.10
CA TYR A 310 14.65 13.53 0.32
C TYR A 310 14.48 13.76 -1.19
N GLY A 311 14.98 14.85 -1.73
CA GLY A 311 14.86 15.12 -3.15
C GLY A 311 15.47 16.47 -3.50
N ASN A 312 15.16 16.96 -4.70
CA ASN A 312 15.54 18.32 -5.08
C ASN A 312 14.65 19.35 -4.35
N ASP A 313 14.83 20.65 -4.64
CA ASP A 313 14.06 21.74 -4.02
C ASP A 313 12.54 21.64 -4.24
N GLU A 314 12.09 20.80 -5.18
CA GLU A 314 10.68 20.50 -5.43
C GLU A 314 10.21 19.19 -4.74
N GLY A 315 11.06 18.56 -3.93
CA GLY A 315 10.78 17.28 -3.29
C GLY A 315 10.67 16.13 -4.28
N ILE A 316 11.34 16.21 -5.42
CA ILE A 316 11.32 15.21 -6.49
C ILE A 316 12.61 14.42 -6.47
N TYR A 317 12.45 13.11 -6.49
CA TYR A 317 13.52 12.15 -6.70
C TYR A 317 13.29 11.43 -8.03
N GLU A 318 14.28 11.40 -8.90
CA GLU A 318 14.17 10.80 -10.23
C GLU A 318 15.24 9.73 -10.44
N VAL A 319 14.81 8.57 -10.97
CA VAL A 319 15.69 7.45 -11.32
C VAL A 319 15.47 7.06 -12.77
N SER A 320 16.55 6.89 -13.53
CA SER A 320 16.50 6.28 -14.87
C SER A 320 16.49 4.76 -14.76
N ILE A 321 15.48 4.11 -15.37
CA ILE A 321 15.30 2.66 -15.37
C ILE A 321 15.65 2.13 -16.76
N ASN A 322 16.80 1.50 -16.93
CA ASN A 322 17.16 0.81 -18.16
C ASN A 322 17.10 -0.70 -17.94
N LYS A 323 16.02 -1.35 -18.35
CA LYS A 323 15.94 -2.84 -18.36
C LYS A 323 16.74 -3.51 -19.48
N ASN A 324 17.32 -2.76 -20.42
CA ASN A 324 18.21 -3.30 -21.45
C ASN A 324 19.59 -3.64 -20.85
N ILE A 325 19.63 -4.65 -20.02
CA ILE A 325 20.85 -5.38 -19.74
C ILE A 325 20.98 -6.45 -20.84
N ASP A 326 21.36 -6.01 -22.04
CA ASP A 326 22.00 -6.91 -22.97
C ASP A 326 23.23 -7.51 -22.27
N ASN A 327 23.37 -8.83 -22.36
CA ASN A 327 24.39 -9.67 -21.72
C ASN A 327 25.83 -9.36 -22.13
N GLU A 328 26.19 -8.11 -22.39
CA GLU A 328 27.57 -7.71 -22.64
C GLU A 328 27.83 -6.30 -22.09
N LYS A 329 28.67 -6.24 -21.05
CA LYS A 329 29.33 -5.11 -20.41
C LYS A 329 28.59 -4.47 -19.22
N GLU A 330 29.29 -4.50 -18.09
CA GLU A 330 29.10 -3.61 -16.94
C GLU A 330 28.77 -2.18 -17.39
N LYS A 331 27.50 -1.79 -17.37
CA LYS A 331 27.11 -0.41 -17.42
C LYS A 331 26.94 0.08 -16.00
N THR A 332 27.93 0.81 -15.53
CA THR A 332 27.83 1.66 -14.34
C THR A 332 26.58 2.52 -14.47
N LEU A 333 25.64 2.36 -13.55
CA LEU A 333 24.59 3.35 -13.33
C LEU A 333 25.29 4.68 -12.99
N GLU A 334 25.05 5.73 -13.75
CA GLU A 334 25.33 7.09 -13.30
C GLU A 334 24.28 7.40 -12.21
N ILE A 335 24.61 7.00 -10.99
CA ILE A 335 23.93 7.45 -9.79
C ILE A 335 24.41 8.89 -9.60
N SER A 336 23.50 9.85 -9.53
CA SER A 336 23.85 11.22 -9.19
C SER A 336 24.69 11.24 -7.91
N ASP A 337 25.65 12.16 -7.80
CA ASP A 337 26.59 12.20 -6.66
C ASP A 337 25.88 12.34 -5.29
N ASP A 338 24.65 12.73 -5.25
CA ASP A 338 23.80 12.83 -4.06
C ASP A 338 23.49 11.47 -3.40
N PHE A 339 23.61 10.34 -4.14
CA PHE A 339 23.34 9.00 -3.61
C PHE A 339 24.50 8.39 -2.80
N LYS A 340 25.72 8.93 -2.94
CA LYS A 340 26.89 8.41 -2.21
C LYS A 340 26.89 8.69 -0.71
N ILE A 341 25.98 9.55 -0.25
CA ILE A 341 25.88 9.97 1.16
C ILE A 341 25.15 8.94 2.02
N PHE A 342 24.35 8.05 1.45
CA PHE A 342 23.51 7.09 2.17
C PHE A 342 24.12 5.69 2.37
N LEU A 343 25.32 5.42 1.85
CA LEU A 343 26.01 4.13 1.97
C LEU A 343 27.17 4.15 3.00
N LYS A 344 27.15 5.10 3.95
CA LYS A 344 28.11 5.11 5.07
C LYS A 344 27.44 4.88 6.40
#